data_924ce691eb47786e2200d41741a79181
#
_entry.id   924ce691eb47786e2200d41741a79181
#
_cell.length_a   1.000
_cell.length_b   1.000
_cell.length_c   1.000
_cell.angle_alpha   90.00
_cell.angle_beta   90.00
_cell.angle_gamma   90.00
#
_symmetry.space_group_name_H-M   'P 1'
#
loop_
_entity.id
_entity.type
_entity.pdbx_description
1 polymer ?
#
loop_
_entity_poly.entity_id
_entity_poly.type
_entity_poly.pdbx_seq_one_letter_code
_entity_poly.pdbx_strand_id
1 'polypeptide(L)'
;MSSKYIDPTATMQIIGCVYNHPQLLEITDKYSIVDEDFSDNFHKIVFGAIYKIHELGAKQITLESISDFLSARPKSEAVFKQNKGEEWLIKISENANLSTFDYYYSRLKKFSLLRAYDNCGIDVTDIYDVDNLLDTKKKQLQEELLDNSTLEQIADKIDAKIDAIRLQYVDDDFGEAV
;
A
#
# COMPACT_ATOMS: atom_id res chain seq x y z
N MET A 1 11.11 1.70 10.78
CA MET A 1 10.34 1.67 9.52
C MET A 1 9.47 2.90 9.42
N SER A 2 9.45 3.52 8.26
CA SER A 2 8.64 4.72 8.05
C SER A 2 7.15 4.37 8.02
N SER A 3 6.33 5.13 8.74
CA SER A 3 4.87 5.10 8.66
C SER A 3 4.31 6.34 7.95
N LYS A 4 5.19 7.13 7.29
CA LYS A 4 4.82 8.42 6.73
C LYS A 4 3.97 8.32 5.45
N TYR A 5 4.28 7.35 4.61
CA TYR A 5 3.65 7.21 3.29
C TYR A 5 2.53 6.19 3.37
N ILE A 6 1.38 6.65 3.89
CA ILE A 6 0.17 5.84 4.08
C ILE A 6 -1.02 6.65 3.58
N ASP A 7 -1.89 5.99 2.83
CA ASP A 7 -3.23 6.50 2.53
C ASP A 7 -4.25 5.65 3.30
N PRO A 8 -4.76 6.14 4.45
CA PRO A 8 -5.70 5.37 5.27
C PRO A 8 -6.99 5.02 4.54
N THR A 9 -7.50 5.93 3.70
CA THR A 9 -8.72 5.69 2.94
C THR A 9 -8.50 4.59 1.91
N ALA A 10 -7.38 4.62 1.18
CA ALA A 10 -7.03 3.57 0.24
C ALA A 10 -6.92 2.22 0.95
N THR A 11 -6.25 2.15 2.09
CA THR A 11 -6.12 0.92 2.89
C THR A 11 -7.49 0.34 3.26
N MET A 12 -8.38 1.17 3.79
CA MET A 12 -9.72 0.74 4.19
C MET A 12 -10.58 0.30 3.00
N GLN A 13 -10.52 1.04 1.90
CA GLN A 13 -11.27 0.70 0.68
C GLN A 13 -10.78 -0.60 0.05
N ILE A 14 -9.49 -0.80 -0.03
CA ILE A 14 -8.92 -2.03 -0.61
C ILE A 14 -9.27 -3.25 0.26
N ILE A 15 -9.04 -3.19 1.56
CA ILE A 15 -9.36 -4.33 2.45
C ILE A 15 -10.86 -4.58 2.47
N GLY A 16 -11.69 -3.53 2.54
CA GLY A 16 -13.14 -3.66 2.54
C GLY A 16 -13.67 -4.28 1.24
N CYS A 17 -13.14 -3.87 0.09
CA CYS A 17 -13.53 -4.43 -1.20
C CYS A 17 -13.12 -5.90 -1.34
N VAL A 18 -11.89 -6.27 -0.95
CA VAL A 18 -11.47 -7.69 -1.04
C VAL A 18 -12.19 -8.57 -0.03
N TYR A 19 -12.56 -8.03 1.13
CA TYR A 19 -13.41 -8.73 2.09
C TYR A 19 -14.79 -9.04 1.48
N ASN A 20 -15.42 -8.05 0.84
CA ASN A 20 -16.72 -8.21 0.20
C ASN A 20 -16.66 -9.03 -1.10
N HIS A 21 -15.55 -8.88 -1.83
CA HIS A 21 -15.36 -9.48 -3.17
C HIS A 21 -13.98 -10.12 -3.26
N PRO A 22 -13.74 -11.26 -2.57
CA PRO A 22 -12.42 -11.88 -2.57
C PRO A 22 -11.96 -12.35 -3.94
N GLN A 23 -12.86 -12.46 -4.91
CA GLN A 23 -12.56 -12.77 -6.31
C GLN A 23 -11.62 -11.74 -6.96
N LEU A 24 -11.56 -10.52 -6.42
CA LEU A 24 -10.60 -9.51 -6.87
C LEU A 24 -9.15 -10.01 -6.76
N LEU A 25 -8.87 -10.88 -5.79
CA LEU A 25 -7.54 -11.45 -5.58
C LEU A 25 -7.14 -12.46 -6.66
N GLU A 26 -8.10 -12.93 -7.48
CA GLU A 26 -7.84 -13.85 -8.59
C GLU A 26 -7.43 -13.13 -9.88
N ILE A 27 -7.63 -11.82 -9.95
CA ILE A 27 -7.31 -10.99 -11.12
C ILE A 27 -5.84 -10.55 -11.03
N THR A 28 -4.93 -11.51 -11.09
CA THR A 28 -3.50 -11.32 -10.81
C THR A 28 -2.74 -10.57 -11.91
N ASP A 29 -3.29 -10.49 -13.10
CA ASP A 29 -2.76 -9.69 -14.20
C ASP A 29 -3.00 -8.19 -14.01
N LYS A 30 -4.01 -7.83 -13.21
CA LYS A 30 -4.37 -6.44 -12.94
C LYS A 30 -4.04 -5.99 -11.51
N TYR A 31 -4.21 -6.87 -10.53
CA TYR A 31 -4.03 -6.55 -9.12
C TYR A 31 -3.01 -7.47 -8.46
N SER A 32 -2.01 -6.85 -7.84
CA SER A 32 -1.01 -7.55 -7.04
C SER A 32 -0.91 -6.86 -5.69
N ILE A 33 -1.68 -7.36 -4.73
CA ILE A 33 -1.68 -6.84 -3.36
C ILE A 33 -0.84 -7.78 -2.50
N VAL A 34 0.12 -7.22 -1.79
CA VAL A 34 1.04 -7.96 -0.92
C VAL A 34 1.08 -7.33 0.47
N ASP A 35 1.64 -8.03 1.45
CA ASP A 35 1.73 -7.57 2.83
C ASP A 35 2.44 -6.22 2.95
N GLU A 36 3.45 -5.99 2.14
CA GLU A 36 4.24 -4.77 2.12
C GLU A 36 3.43 -3.53 1.70
N ASP A 37 2.29 -3.71 1.08
CA ASP A 37 1.39 -2.62 0.73
C ASP A 37 0.74 -1.99 1.97
N PHE A 38 0.80 -2.70 3.10
CA PHE A 38 0.27 -2.23 4.38
C PHE A 38 1.42 -2.01 5.37
N SER A 39 1.43 -0.86 6.04
CA SER A 39 2.45 -0.57 7.04
C SER A 39 2.05 -1.02 8.44
N ASP A 40 0.75 -1.04 8.74
CA ASP A 40 0.21 -1.44 10.03
C ASP A 40 0.06 -2.96 10.12
N ASN A 41 0.62 -3.55 11.17
CA ASN A 41 0.56 -4.99 11.40
C ASN A 41 -0.88 -5.53 11.48
N PHE A 42 -1.79 -4.74 12.04
CA PHE A 42 -3.21 -5.11 12.09
C PHE A 42 -3.80 -5.27 10.68
N HIS A 43 -3.50 -4.33 9.77
CA HIS A 43 -3.97 -4.41 8.38
C HIS A 43 -3.35 -5.60 7.64
N LYS A 44 -2.07 -5.90 7.87
CA LYS A 44 -1.41 -7.09 7.33
C LYS A 44 -2.09 -8.37 7.78
N ILE A 45 -2.45 -8.45 9.06
CA ILE A 45 -3.13 -9.63 9.64
C ILE A 45 -4.51 -9.81 9.00
N VAL A 46 -5.29 -8.74 8.89
CA VAL A 46 -6.63 -8.81 8.30
C VAL A 46 -6.57 -9.21 6.83
N PHE A 47 -5.74 -8.53 6.06
CA PHE A 47 -5.55 -8.86 4.65
C PHE A 47 -5.04 -10.28 4.46
N GLY A 48 -4.04 -10.68 5.24
CA GLY A 48 -3.47 -12.02 5.19
C GLY A 48 -4.49 -13.11 5.49
N ALA A 49 -5.37 -12.88 6.46
CA ALA A 49 -6.47 -13.79 6.77
C ALA A 49 -7.45 -13.93 5.60
N ILE A 50 -7.88 -12.80 5.01
CA ILE A 50 -8.76 -12.79 3.84
C ILE A 50 -8.13 -13.57 2.69
N TYR A 51 -6.88 -13.27 2.39
CA TYR A 51 -6.12 -13.90 1.32
C TYR A 51 -6.03 -15.42 1.50
N LYS A 52 -5.61 -15.87 2.68
CA LYS A 52 -5.43 -17.30 2.98
C LYS A 52 -6.74 -18.06 2.98
N ILE A 53 -7.79 -17.52 3.54
CA ILE A 53 -9.11 -18.15 3.55
C ILE A 53 -9.61 -18.33 2.12
N HIS A 54 -9.44 -17.31 1.29
CA HIS A 54 -9.82 -17.36 -0.13
C HIS A 54 -8.95 -18.37 -0.90
N GLU A 55 -7.64 -18.36 -0.68
CA GLU A 55 -6.71 -19.31 -1.29
C GLU A 55 -7.07 -20.76 -0.95
N LEU A 56 -7.58 -21.02 0.25
CA LEU A 56 -8.03 -22.32 0.68
C LEU A 56 -9.40 -22.74 0.10
N GLY A 57 -10.02 -21.89 -0.70
CA GLY A 57 -11.21 -22.23 -1.47
C GLY A 57 -12.51 -21.54 -1.03
N ALA A 58 -12.47 -20.69 -0.02
CA ALA A 58 -13.67 -19.96 0.40
C ALA A 58 -14.07 -18.92 -0.66
N LYS A 59 -15.30 -18.98 -1.13
CA LYS A 59 -15.84 -18.03 -2.10
C LYS A 59 -16.33 -16.74 -1.45
N GLN A 60 -16.66 -16.80 -0.17
CA GLN A 60 -17.08 -15.67 0.65
C GLN A 60 -16.27 -15.65 1.93
N ILE A 61 -15.94 -14.46 2.38
CA ILE A 61 -15.27 -14.24 3.65
C ILE A 61 -16.29 -13.71 4.64
N THR A 62 -16.34 -14.32 5.81
CA THR A 62 -17.24 -13.91 6.91
C THR A 62 -16.45 -13.58 8.15
N LEU A 63 -17.06 -12.85 9.08
CA LEU A 63 -16.42 -12.57 10.38
C LEU A 63 -16.08 -13.88 11.10
N GLU A 64 -16.96 -14.87 11.02
CA GLU A 64 -16.75 -16.18 11.60
C GLU A 64 -15.53 -16.88 10.99
N SER A 65 -15.39 -16.84 9.65
CA SER A 65 -14.23 -17.45 8.99
C SER A 65 -12.92 -16.77 9.36
N ILE A 66 -12.92 -15.45 9.52
CA ILE A 66 -11.75 -14.69 10.00
C ILE A 66 -11.41 -15.11 11.45
N SER A 67 -12.42 -15.14 12.31
CA SER A 67 -12.25 -15.49 13.71
C SER A 67 -11.71 -16.92 13.89
N ASP A 68 -12.25 -17.87 13.14
CA ASP A 68 -11.79 -19.27 13.13
C ASP A 68 -10.36 -19.39 12.63
N PHE A 69 -10.04 -18.70 11.53
CA PHE A 69 -8.70 -18.69 10.98
C PHE A 69 -7.67 -18.15 11.99
N LEU A 70 -8.00 -17.08 12.68
CA LEU A 70 -7.10 -16.44 13.64
C LEU A 70 -7.01 -17.21 14.96
N SER A 71 -8.00 -18.03 15.30
CA SER A 71 -8.00 -18.82 16.54
C SER A 71 -6.81 -19.77 16.66
N ALA A 72 -6.29 -20.22 15.54
CA ALA A 72 -5.08 -21.06 15.46
C ALA A 72 -3.77 -20.24 15.47
N ARG A 73 -3.86 -18.93 15.55
CA ARG A 73 -2.73 -17.97 15.48
C ARG A 73 -2.81 -16.96 16.62
N PRO A 74 -2.42 -17.35 17.85
CA PRO A 74 -2.69 -16.56 19.06
C PRO A 74 -2.15 -15.12 19.01
N LYS A 75 -0.97 -14.92 18.42
CA LYS A 75 -0.36 -13.59 18.31
C LYS A 75 -1.18 -12.68 17.38
N SER A 76 -1.59 -13.20 16.24
CA SER A 76 -2.42 -12.47 15.27
C SER A 76 -3.83 -12.22 15.81
N GLU A 77 -4.41 -13.21 16.47
CA GLU A 77 -5.71 -13.08 17.13
C GLU A 77 -5.70 -11.97 18.19
N ALA A 78 -4.64 -11.90 18.99
CA ALA A 78 -4.49 -10.86 20.00
C ALA A 78 -4.46 -9.46 19.38
N VAL A 79 -3.71 -9.26 18.31
CA VAL A 79 -3.66 -7.98 17.59
C VAL A 79 -5.03 -7.64 17.01
N PHE A 80 -5.70 -8.61 16.41
CA PHE A 80 -7.03 -8.44 15.83
C PHE A 80 -8.05 -7.99 16.89
N LYS A 81 -8.09 -8.66 18.03
CA LYS A 81 -9.00 -8.31 19.13
C LYS A 81 -8.66 -6.96 19.76
N GLN A 82 -7.37 -6.68 19.93
CA GLN A 82 -6.90 -5.42 20.51
C GLN A 82 -7.31 -4.21 19.66
N ASN A 83 -7.40 -4.38 18.34
CA ASN A 83 -7.82 -3.36 17.39
C ASN A 83 -9.32 -3.39 17.09
N LYS A 84 -10.10 -4.15 17.84
CA LYS A 84 -11.55 -4.34 17.60
C LYS A 84 -11.83 -4.75 16.15
N GLY A 85 -11.14 -5.79 15.71
CA GLY A 85 -11.11 -6.19 14.30
C GLY A 85 -12.46 -6.50 13.69
N GLU A 86 -13.38 -7.14 14.43
CA GLU A 86 -14.73 -7.41 13.93
C GLU A 86 -15.51 -6.13 13.65
N GLU A 87 -15.52 -5.19 14.61
CA GLU A 87 -16.19 -3.90 14.44
C GLU A 87 -15.59 -3.11 13.28
N TRP A 88 -14.27 -3.13 13.17
CA TRP A 88 -13.54 -2.46 12.09
C TRP A 88 -13.90 -3.06 10.73
N LEU A 89 -13.93 -4.39 10.59
CA LEU A 89 -14.31 -5.08 9.36
C LEU A 89 -15.74 -4.77 8.95
N ILE A 90 -16.68 -4.77 9.89
CA ILE A 90 -18.07 -4.39 9.62
C ILE A 90 -18.10 -2.98 9.03
N LYS A 91 -17.44 -2.04 9.68
CA LYS A 91 -17.42 -0.64 9.26
C LYS A 91 -16.83 -0.47 7.85
N ILE A 92 -15.67 -1.05 7.58
CA ILE A 92 -15.04 -0.91 6.27
C ILE A 92 -15.81 -1.63 5.17
N SER A 93 -16.42 -2.78 5.49
CA SER A 93 -17.24 -3.54 4.52
C SER A 93 -18.48 -2.77 4.09
N GLU A 94 -19.10 -2.05 5.01
CA GLU A 94 -20.28 -1.22 4.73
C GLU A 94 -19.91 0.03 3.90
N ASN A 95 -18.71 0.54 4.04
CA ASN A 95 -18.24 1.73 3.33
C ASN A 95 -17.41 1.42 2.07
N ALA A 96 -17.15 0.15 1.79
CA ALA A 96 -16.39 -0.26 0.62
C ALA A 96 -17.19 0.00 -0.66
N ASN A 97 -16.55 0.63 -1.63
CA ASN A 97 -17.17 0.96 -2.91
C ASN A 97 -16.35 0.38 -4.06
N LEU A 98 -16.87 -0.66 -4.68
CA LEU A 98 -16.19 -1.36 -5.77
C LEU A 98 -15.92 -0.45 -6.97
N SER A 99 -16.76 0.58 -7.21
CA SER A 99 -16.55 1.51 -8.32
C SER A 99 -15.30 2.37 -8.18
N THR A 100 -14.77 2.52 -6.97
CA THR A 100 -13.53 3.28 -6.70
C THR A 100 -12.32 2.39 -6.43
N PHE A 101 -12.45 1.08 -6.62
CA PHE A 101 -11.39 0.12 -6.28
C PHE A 101 -10.10 0.41 -7.05
N ASP A 102 -10.17 0.61 -8.36
CA ASP A 102 -8.98 0.87 -9.18
C ASP A 102 -8.25 2.16 -8.75
N TYR A 103 -9.01 3.19 -8.42
CA TYR A 103 -8.46 4.44 -7.92
C TYR A 103 -7.68 4.24 -6.62
N TYR A 104 -8.27 3.57 -5.64
CA TYR A 104 -7.61 3.34 -4.35
C TYR A 104 -6.52 2.29 -4.43
N TYR A 105 -6.65 1.29 -5.30
CA TYR A 105 -5.57 0.36 -5.57
C TYR A 105 -4.33 1.09 -6.10
N SER A 106 -4.51 1.97 -7.06
CA SER A 106 -3.43 2.80 -7.60
C SER A 106 -2.74 3.61 -6.49
N ARG A 107 -3.52 4.28 -5.63
CA ARG A 107 -2.98 5.05 -4.53
C ARG A 107 -2.26 4.17 -3.50
N LEU A 108 -2.81 3.03 -3.15
CA LEU A 108 -2.17 2.07 -2.24
C LEU A 108 -0.77 1.68 -2.77
N LYS A 109 -0.66 1.34 -4.05
CA LYS A 109 0.60 0.93 -4.66
C LYS A 109 1.60 2.09 -4.74
N LYS A 110 1.15 3.29 -5.06
CA LYS A 110 2.02 4.48 -5.12
C LYS A 110 2.60 4.82 -3.74
N PHE A 111 1.78 4.83 -2.70
CA PHE A 111 2.26 5.04 -1.34
C PHE A 111 3.16 3.91 -0.86
N SER A 112 2.87 2.68 -1.23
CA SER A 112 3.72 1.52 -0.94
C SER A 112 5.11 1.70 -1.56
N LEU A 113 5.17 2.12 -2.82
CA LEU A 113 6.42 2.39 -3.53
C LEU A 113 7.22 3.51 -2.86
N LEU A 114 6.58 4.64 -2.55
CA LEU A 114 7.23 5.77 -1.87
C LEU A 114 7.78 5.35 -0.50
N ARG A 115 7.00 4.59 0.25
CA ARG A 115 7.42 4.07 1.55
C ARG A 115 8.62 3.12 1.44
N ALA A 116 8.64 2.28 0.41
CA ALA A 116 9.76 1.37 0.17
C ALA A 116 11.05 2.14 -0.11
N TYR A 117 10.99 3.17 -0.93
CA TYR A 117 12.15 4.04 -1.20
C TYR A 117 12.60 4.79 0.06
N ASP A 118 11.67 5.36 0.80
CA ASP A 118 11.96 6.07 2.05
C ASP A 118 12.62 5.15 3.07
N ASN A 119 12.16 3.92 3.20
CA ASN A 119 12.75 2.91 4.08
C ASN A 119 14.17 2.51 3.66
N CYS A 120 14.51 2.67 2.39
CA CYS A 120 15.87 2.47 1.87
C CYS A 120 16.76 3.72 2.02
N GLY A 121 16.26 4.79 2.61
CA GLY A 121 16.99 6.04 2.80
C GLY A 121 17.00 6.94 1.57
N ILE A 122 16.14 6.69 0.58
CA ILE A 122 16.03 7.51 -0.62
C ILE A 122 15.00 8.61 -0.36
N ASP A 123 15.41 9.87 -0.57
CA ASP A 123 14.52 11.02 -0.41
C ASP A 123 13.50 11.08 -1.55
N VAL A 124 12.22 11.04 -1.20
CA VAL A 124 11.08 11.13 -2.14
C VAL A 124 10.21 12.36 -1.90
N THR A 125 10.70 13.32 -1.12
CA THR A 125 9.94 14.53 -0.76
C THR A 125 9.64 15.43 -1.96
N ASP A 126 10.39 15.34 -3.02
CA ASP A 126 10.13 16.03 -4.28
C ASP A 126 8.95 15.43 -5.06
N ILE A 127 8.59 14.19 -4.75
CA ILE A 127 7.41 13.52 -5.32
C ILE A 127 6.21 13.73 -4.40
N TYR A 128 6.39 13.48 -3.11
CA TYR A 128 5.34 13.63 -2.11
C TYR A 128 5.95 13.98 -0.75
N ASP A 129 5.65 15.19 -0.27
CA ASP A 129 6.15 15.70 1.01
C ASP A 129 5.03 15.66 2.06
N VAL A 130 5.08 14.68 2.95
CA VAL A 130 4.10 14.48 4.02
C VAL A 130 4.23 15.51 5.14
N ASP A 131 5.37 16.17 5.25
CA ASP A 131 5.66 17.11 6.34
C ASP A 131 5.17 18.54 6.03
N ASN A 132 4.78 18.82 4.77
CA ASN A 132 4.35 20.16 4.34
C ASN A 132 2.85 20.21 4.09
N LEU A 133 2.07 19.95 5.13
CA LEU A 133 0.61 19.89 5.05
C LEU A 133 -0.09 21.26 5.17
N LEU A 134 0.67 22.32 5.52
CA LEU A 134 0.09 23.66 5.77
C LEU A 134 -0.07 24.48 4.50
N ASP A 135 0.66 24.18 3.43
CA ASP A 135 0.53 24.86 2.14
C ASP A 135 -0.50 24.15 1.27
N THR A 136 -1.71 24.68 1.21
CA THR A 136 -2.84 24.11 0.48
C THR A 136 -2.59 23.99 -1.02
N LYS A 137 -1.92 24.99 -1.62
CA LYS A 137 -1.62 24.96 -3.06
C LYS A 137 -0.58 23.88 -3.39
N LYS A 138 0.45 23.79 -2.57
CA LYS A 138 1.50 22.78 -2.72
C LYS A 138 0.93 21.39 -2.53
N LYS A 139 0.06 21.21 -1.55
CA LYS A 139 -0.64 19.94 -1.30
C LYS A 139 -1.50 19.54 -2.49
N GLN A 140 -2.28 20.45 -3.04
CA GLN A 140 -3.12 20.19 -4.20
C GLN A 140 -2.30 19.76 -5.42
N LEU A 141 -1.22 20.49 -5.74
CA LEU A 141 -0.32 20.14 -6.84
C LEU A 141 0.31 18.78 -6.66
N GLN A 142 0.73 18.47 -5.45
CA GLN A 142 1.34 17.19 -5.08
C GLN A 142 0.36 16.03 -5.28
N GLU A 143 -0.88 16.17 -4.83
CA GLU A 143 -1.93 15.17 -5.02
C GLU A 143 -2.25 14.97 -6.51
N GLU A 144 -2.37 16.05 -7.28
CA GLU A 144 -2.61 15.99 -8.72
C GLU A 144 -1.47 15.29 -9.46
N LEU A 145 -0.23 15.58 -9.12
CA LEU A 145 0.94 14.93 -9.72
C LEU A 145 0.99 13.44 -9.38
N LEU A 146 0.69 13.09 -8.15
CA LEU A 146 0.66 11.70 -7.72
C LEU A 146 -0.43 10.93 -8.45
N ASP A 147 -1.65 11.47 -8.51
CA ASP A 147 -2.78 10.82 -9.15
C ASP A 147 -2.58 10.67 -10.67
N ASN A 148 -1.91 11.63 -11.31
CA ASN A 148 -1.64 11.61 -12.75
C ASN A 148 -0.36 10.85 -13.13
N SER A 149 0.44 10.41 -12.18
CA SER A 149 1.65 9.64 -12.43
C SER A 149 1.39 8.15 -12.31
N THR A 150 1.96 7.35 -13.21
CA THR A 150 1.98 5.89 -13.06
C THR A 150 3.07 5.47 -12.07
N LEU A 151 2.99 4.24 -11.58
CA LEU A 151 4.07 3.66 -10.76
C LEU A 151 5.42 3.71 -11.47
N GLU A 152 5.42 3.38 -12.75
CA GLU A 152 6.63 3.43 -13.59
C GLU A 152 7.20 4.84 -13.69
N GLN A 153 6.35 5.85 -13.90
CA GLN A 153 6.79 7.24 -13.95
C GLN A 153 7.38 7.72 -12.62
N ILE A 154 6.83 7.28 -11.49
CA ILE A 154 7.38 7.59 -10.16
C ILE A 154 8.74 6.92 -9.99
N ALA A 155 8.84 5.64 -10.34
CA ALA A 155 10.10 4.89 -10.27
C ALA A 155 11.17 5.51 -11.17
N ASP A 156 10.82 5.91 -12.39
CA ASP A 156 11.73 6.55 -13.34
C ASP A 156 12.31 7.86 -12.81
N LYS A 157 11.52 8.67 -12.12
CA LYS A 157 12.01 9.89 -11.48
C LYS A 157 13.06 9.60 -10.42
N ILE A 158 12.86 8.54 -9.65
CA ILE A 158 13.80 8.14 -8.59
C ILE A 158 15.07 7.55 -9.20
N ASP A 159 14.94 6.73 -10.23
CA ASP A 159 16.06 6.18 -10.97
C ASP A 159 16.92 7.30 -11.58
N ALA A 160 16.30 8.34 -12.13
CA ALA A 160 17.01 9.50 -12.68
C ALA A 160 17.84 10.22 -11.60
N LYS A 161 17.32 10.32 -10.37
CA LYS A 161 18.06 10.90 -9.23
C LYS A 161 19.28 10.03 -8.86
N ILE A 162 19.10 8.73 -8.81
CA ILE A 162 20.17 7.77 -8.51
C ILE A 162 21.23 7.81 -9.61
N ASP A 163 20.81 7.82 -10.86
CA ASP A 163 21.70 7.90 -12.02
C ASP A 163 22.49 9.21 -12.03
N ALA A 164 21.87 10.33 -11.68
CA ALA A 164 22.57 11.61 -11.57
C ALA A 164 23.71 11.57 -10.54
N ILE A 165 23.47 10.94 -9.40
CA ILE A 165 24.49 10.73 -8.36
C ILE A 165 25.60 9.81 -8.89
N ARG A 166 25.20 8.73 -9.54
CA ARG A 166 26.16 7.78 -10.13
C ARG A 166 27.04 8.43 -11.16
N LEU A 167 26.47 9.21 -12.08
CA LEU A 167 27.21 9.97 -13.09
C LEU A 167 28.25 10.91 -12.45
N GLN A 168 27.88 11.56 -11.33
CA GLN A 168 28.76 12.48 -10.63
C GLN A 168 29.99 11.81 -9.99
N TYR A 169 29.83 10.58 -9.49
CA TYR A 169 30.87 9.93 -8.69
C TYR A 169 31.53 8.72 -9.34
N VAL A 170 30.87 8.07 -10.27
CA VAL A 170 31.34 6.80 -10.86
C VAL A 170 31.73 6.97 -12.32
N ASP A 171 30.91 7.61 -13.13
CA ASP A 171 31.11 7.66 -14.59
C ASP A 171 32.17 8.70 -15.01
N ASP A 172 32.48 9.68 -14.14
CA ASP A 172 33.60 10.59 -14.37
C ASP A 172 34.95 9.85 -14.41
N ASP A 173 35.10 8.77 -13.64
CA ASP A 173 36.31 7.94 -13.64
C ASP A 173 36.50 7.16 -14.95
N PHE A 174 35.43 6.83 -15.66
CA PHE A 174 35.51 6.13 -16.93
C PHE A 174 35.98 7.03 -18.07
N GLY A 175 35.68 8.31 -18.02
CA GLY A 175 36.13 9.29 -18.99
C GLY A 175 37.64 9.53 -18.94
N GLU A 176 38.25 9.36 -17.80
CA GLU A 176 39.71 9.55 -17.58
C GLU A 176 40.52 8.31 -17.92
N ALA A 177 39.91 7.14 -17.97
CA ALA A 177 40.61 5.87 -18.23
C ALA A 177 40.85 5.63 -19.73
N VAL A 178 40.39 6.50 -20.57
CA VAL A 178 40.56 6.47 -22.02
C VAL A 178 41.62 7.48 -22.40
#